data_59f7dd380db32b4ebc2d5cff67aa51c2
#
_entry.id   59f7dd380db32b4ebc2d5cff67aa51c2
#
_cell.length_a   1.000
_cell.length_b   1.000
_cell.length_c   1.000
_cell.angle_alpha   90.00
_cell.angle_beta   90.00
_cell.angle_gamma   90.00
#
_symmetry.space_group_name_H-M   'P 1'
#
loop_
_entity.id
_entity.type
_entity.pdbx_description
1 polymer ?
#
loop_
_entity_poly.entity_id
_entity_poly.type
_entity_poly.pdbx_seq_one_letter_code
_entity_poly.pdbx_strand_id
1 'polypeptide(L)'
;MQWPTKIIRVGAPIQIKVYKDRIMIWNDGHLPENWTISNLLQKHSSKPFNPDIANTLFRSGYIESWGRGIEKMMNYCKEANIPVPHYSFEGSDFLVEFRKDIYHEEYLTDLGLNQRQIKAVLFLKEKGKITNKEYQEINNTLDRTALRDLEKLLEIDIIQKVGEKKGTYYEIKF
;
A
#
# COMPACT_ATOMS: atom_id res chain seq x y z
N MET A 1 4.30 6.20 17.59
CA MET A 1 3.24 5.91 16.58
C MET A 1 2.08 6.83 16.89
N GLN A 2 1.84 7.83 16.05
CA GLN A 2 0.72 8.73 16.26
C GLN A 2 -0.31 8.47 15.17
N TRP A 3 -1.31 7.69 15.53
CA TRP A 3 -2.55 7.54 14.80
C TRP A 3 -3.33 8.84 14.90
N PRO A 4 -4.19 9.19 13.92
CA PRO A 4 -5.26 10.13 14.20
C PRO A 4 -6.00 9.57 15.41
N THR A 5 -5.72 10.16 16.56
CA THR A 5 -6.14 9.61 17.84
C THR A 5 -7.64 9.76 17.92
N LYS A 6 -8.33 8.65 18.14
CA LYS A 6 -9.76 8.64 18.48
C LYS A 6 -10.06 9.74 19.46
N ILE A 7 -10.97 10.63 19.11
CA ILE A 7 -11.55 11.58 20.06
C ILE A 7 -12.28 10.74 21.10
N ILE A 8 -11.82 10.76 22.36
CA ILE A 8 -12.36 9.90 23.45
C ILE A 8 -13.89 10.05 23.64
N ARG A 9 -14.50 11.08 23.07
CA ARG A 9 -15.95 11.33 23.11
C ARG A 9 -16.77 10.43 22.18
N VAL A 10 -16.17 9.69 21.27
CA VAL A 10 -16.88 8.83 20.31
C VAL A 10 -16.82 7.40 20.79
N GLY A 11 -18.00 6.78 20.91
CA GLY A 11 -18.17 5.45 21.51
C GLY A 11 -17.65 4.27 20.70
N ALA A 12 -17.24 4.45 19.43
CA ALA A 12 -16.82 3.35 18.57
C ALA A 12 -15.39 2.86 18.93
N PRO A 13 -15.17 1.56 19.17
CA PRO A 13 -13.83 1.02 19.45
C PRO A 13 -12.94 1.08 18.21
N ILE A 14 -11.62 1.06 18.39
CA ILE A 14 -10.68 0.78 17.29
C ILE A 14 -10.93 -0.66 16.82
N GLN A 15 -11.07 -0.86 15.53
CA GLN A 15 -11.30 -2.17 14.93
C GLN A 15 -10.06 -2.63 14.19
N ILE A 16 -9.64 -3.86 14.47
CA ILE A 16 -8.56 -4.53 13.74
C ILE A 16 -9.17 -5.74 13.04
N LYS A 17 -9.11 -5.76 11.71
CA LYS A 17 -9.58 -6.87 10.87
C LYS A 17 -8.36 -7.55 10.24
N VAL A 18 -8.22 -8.86 10.50
CA VAL A 18 -7.13 -9.67 9.96
C VAL A 18 -7.68 -10.60 8.89
N TYR A 19 -7.14 -10.49 7.68
CA TYR A 19 -7.44 -11.35 6.54
C TYR A 19 -6.20 -12.18 6.19
N LYS A 20 -6.34 -13.12 5.28
CA LYS A 20 -5.23 -13.95 4.81
C LYS A 20 -4.11 -13.13 4.15
N ASP A 21 -4.47 -12.05 3.45
CA ASP A 21 -3.62 -11.22 2.61
C ASP A 21 -3.36 -9.81 3.17
N ARG A 22 -4.11 -9.37 4.20
CA ARG A 22 -4.02 -8.00 4.73
C ARG A 22 -4.46 -7.87 6.18
N ILE A 23 -4.02 -6.79 6.79
CA ILE A 23 -4.51 -6.31 8.09
C ILE A 23 -5.07 -4.91 7.87
N MET A 24 -6.30 -4.69 8.31
CA MET A 24 -6.96 -3.39 8.27
C MET A 24 -7.16 -2.89 9.70
N ILE A 25 -6.79 -1.65 9.95
CA ILE A 25 -6.98 -0.98 11.24
C ILE A 25 -7.83 0.24 10.99
N TRP A 26 -9.01 0.23 11.54
CA TRP A 26 -10.00 1.30 11.45
C TRP A 26 -10.18 1.99 12.79
N ASN A 27 -10.30 3.30 12.76
CA ASN A 27 -10.78 4.07 13.90
C ASN A 27 -11.67 5.22 13.42
N ASP A 28 -12.69 5.51 14.21
CA ASP A 28 -13.41 6.76 14.14
C ASP A 28 -12.49 7.88 14.64
N GLY A 29 -12.21 8.84 13.78
CA GLY A 29 -11.32 9.96 14.09
C GLY A 29 -11.23 10.93 12.92
N HIS A 30 -10.80 12.14 13.19
CA HIS A 30 -10.61 13.17 12.19
C HIS A 30 -9.14 13.46 11.96
N LEU A 31 -8.82 13.87 10.74
CA LEU A 31 -7.55 14.52 10.48
C LEU A 31 -7.57 15.94 11.11
N PRO A 32 -6.42 16.51 11.44
CA PRO A 32 -6.35 17.91 11.81
C PRO A 32 -7.01 18.79 10.75
N GLU A 33 -7.58 19.90 11.17
CA GLU A 33 -8.27 20.84 10.28
C GLU A 33 -7.41 21.19 9.06
N ASN A 34 -8.00 21.16 7.88
CA ASN A 34 -7.35 21.40 6.58
C ASN A 34 -6.26 20.37 6.18
N TRP A 35 -6.20 19.21 6.84
CA TRP A 35 -5.30 18.14 6.44
C TRP A 35 -5.98 17.14 5.50
N THR A 36 -5.18 16.66 4.56
CA THR A 36 -5.49 15.54 3.68
C THR A 36 -4.58 14.36 3.99
N ILE A 37 -4.85 13.21 3.40
CA ILE A 37 -3.92 12.05 3.44
C ILE A 37 -2.53 12.46 2.92
N SER A 38 -2.46 13.29 1.88
CA SER A 38 -1.17 13.78 1.34
C SER A 38 -0.35 14.55 2.39
N ASN A 39 -1.00 15.39 3.21
CA ASN A 39 -0.32 16.10 4.30
C ASN A 39 0.16 15.12 5.38
N LEU A 40 -0.63 14.09 5.67
CA LEU A 40 -0.30 13.08 6.66
C LEU A 40 0.94 12.25 6.25
N LEU A 41 1.11 12.00 4.94
CA LEU A 41 2.25 11.24 4.39
C LEU A 41 3.55 12.04 4.30
N GLN A 42 3.46 13.38 4.35
CA GLN A 42 4.62 14.26 4.36
C GLN A 42 5.17 14.47 5.76
N LYS A 43 6.34 15.07 5.86
CA LYS A 43 6.92 15.45 7.15
C LYS A 43 6.07 16.53 7.82
N HIS A 44 5.57 16.23 9.00
CA HIS A 44 4.73 17.14 9.77
C HIS A 44 5.04 17.07 11.27
N SER A 45 4.70 18.12 11.99
CA SER A 45 4.72 18.11 13.45
C SER A 45 3.55 17.30 14.02
N SER A 46 3.75 16.70 15.17
CA SER A 46 2.70 16.01 15.90
C SER A 46 1.59 16.98 16.35
N LYS A 47 0.33 16.63 16.06
CA LYS A 47 -0.85 17.39 16.50
C LYS A 47 -1.84 16.42 17.18
N PRO A 48 -1.57 15.98 18.41
CA PRO A 48 -2.44 15.06 19.12
C PRO A 48 -3.76 15.71 19.55
N PHE A 49 -4.90 15.04 19.34
CA PHE A 49 -6.19 15.47 19.86
C PHE A 49 -6.30 15.36 21.39
N ASN A 50 -5.46 14.51 22.00
CA ASN A 50 -5.39 14.28 23.44
C ASN A 50 -3.95 14.49 23.91
N PRO A 51 -3.51 15.76 24.11
CA PRO A 51 -2.12 16.09 24.44
C PRO A 51 -1.63 15.41 25.71
N ASP A 52 -2.45 15.35 26.76
CA ASP A 52 -2.07 14.77 28.05
C ASP A 52 -1.83 13.25 27.96
N ILE A 53 -2.69 12.54 27.20
CA ILE A 53 -2.50 11.12 26.91
C ILE A 53 -1.25 10.92 26.08
N ALA A 54 -1.05 11.71 25.03
CA ALA A 54 0.12 11.65 24.18
C ALA A 54 1.41 11.91 24.98
N ASN A 55 1.42 12.92 25.86
CA ASN A 55 2.55 13.23 26.73
C ASN A 55 2.85 12.09 27.73
N THR A 56 1.81 11.49 28.30
CA THR A 56 1.97 10.33 29.21
C THR A 56 2.59 9.15 28.49
N LEU A 57 2.07 8.80 27.30
CA LEU A 57 2.61 7.71 26.50
C LEU A 57 4.03 7.99 26.00
N PHE A 58 4.34 9.25 25.65
CA PHE A 58 5.69 9.66 25.30
C PHE A 58 6.68 9.48 26.44
N ARG A 59 6.34 9.98 27.65
CA ARG A 59 7.18 9.84 28.84
C ARG A 59 7.38 8.37 29.25
N SER A 60 6.41 7.53 28.96
CA SER A 60 6.47 6.09 29.22
C SER A 60 7.18 5.30 28.11
N GLY A 61 7.69 5.98 27.06
CA GLY A 61 8.42 5.34 25.96
C GLY A 61 7.57 4.57 24.93
N TYR A 62 6.23 4.66 25.03
CA TYR A 62 5.33 3.97 24.09
C TYR A 62 5.18 4.67 22.73
N ILE A 63 5.34 5.99 22.69
CA ILE A 63 5.26 6.77 21.45
C ILE A 63 6.39 7.79 21.35
N GLU A 64 6.66 8.26 20.13
CA GLU A 64 7.57 9.36 19.86
C GLU A 64 6.78 10.66 19.63
N SER A 65 7.40 11.82 19.97
CA SER A 65 6.74 13.13 19.88
C SER A 65 6.83 13.82 18.53
N TRP A 66 7.59 13.29 17.57
CA TRP A 66 8.02 14.00 16.35
C TRP A 66 7.15 13.76 15.12
N GLY A 67 6.00 13.10 15.22
CA GLY A 67 5.13 12.79 14.06
C GLY A 67 5.71 11.78 13.06
N ARG A 68 6.75 11.03 13.42
CA ARG A 68 7.47 10.11 12.52
C ARG A 68 6.86 8.71 12.40
N GLY A 69 5.71 8.46 13.02
CA GLY A 69 5.12 7.11 13.05
C GLY A 69 4.78 6.57 11.67
N ILE A 70 4.21 7.39 10.80
CA ILE A 70 3.85 6.99 9.43
C ILE A 70 5.10 6.75 8.59
N GLU A 71 6.08 7.65 8.65
CA GLU A 71 7.38 7.47 7.98
C GLU A 71 8.03 6.13 8.38
N LYS A 72 8.03 5.81 9.67
CA LYS A 72 8.57 4.54 10.17
C LYS A 72 7.80 3.33 9.65
N MET A 73 6.46 3.37 9.67
CA MET A 73 5.64 2.28 9.11
C MET A 73 5.96 2.04 7.63
N MET A 74 6.07 3.10 6.83
CA MET A 74 6.43 3.00 5.42
C MET A 74 7.84 2.43 5.22
N ASN A 75 8.81 2.87 6.04
CA ASN A 75 10.19 2.38 5.94
C ASN A 75 10.30 0.90 6.33
N TYR A 76 9.64 0.47 7.43
CA TYR A 76 9.63 -0.95 7.83
C TYR A 76 8.98 -1.84 6.77
N CYS A 77 7.91 -1.38 6.10
CA CYS A 77 7.33 -2.14 5.00
C CYS A 77 8.30 -2.27 3.82
N LYS A 78 9.02 -1.19 3.47
CA LYS A 78 10.05 -1.22 2.42
C LYS A 78 11.21 -2.15 2.78
N GLU A 79 11.71 -2.08 4.01
CA GLU A 79 12.79 -2.94 4.51
C GLU A 79 12.38 -4.42 4.51
N ALA A 80 11.10 -4.70 4.79
CA ALA A 80 10.53 -6.04 4.76
C ALA A 80 10.13 -6.51 3.35
N ASN A 81 10.34 -5.70 2.31
CA ASN A 81 9.89 -5.97 0.93
C ASN A 81 8.40 -6.29 0.80
N ILE A 82 7.56 -5.62 1.60
CA ILE A 82 6.11 -5.68 1.49
C ILE A 82 5.55 -4.33 1.00
N PRO A 83 4.34 -4.30 0.41
CA PRO A 83 3.71 -3.06 -0.01
C PRO A 83 3.62 -2.05 1.14
N VAL A 84 3.86 -0.77 0.84
CA VAL A 84 3.67 0.29 1.83
C VAL A 84 2.19 0.37 2.24
N PRO A 85 1.90 0.79 3.49
CA PRO A 85 0.52 0.85 3.97
C PRO A 85 -0.31 1.81 3.13
N HIS A 86 -1.54 1.43 2.83
CA HIS A 86 -2.53 2.30 2.22
C HIS A 86 -3.32 3.02 3.33
N TYR A 87 -3.51 4.33 3.16
CA TYR A 87 -4.27 5.17 4.08
C TYR A 87 -5.48 5.74 3.38
N SER A 88 -6.67 5.63 3.99
CA SER A 88 -7.87 6.30 3.51
C SER A 88 -8.58 7.02 4.64
N PHE A 89 -9.29 8.08 4.27
CA PHE A 89 -10.08 8.89 5.17
C PHE A 89 -11.36 9.33 4.47
N GLU A 90 -12.50 8.88 4.97
CA GLU A 90 -13.81 9.19 4.45
C GLU A 90 -14.76 9.55 5.61
N GLY A 91 -15.27 10.77 5.59
CA GLY A 91 -16.12 11.28 6.66
C GLY A 91 -15.39 11.35 8.00
N SER A 92 -15.70 10.44 8.92
CA SER A 92 -15.01 10.25 10.21
C SER A 92 -14.18 8.97 10.27
N ASP A 93 -14.11 8.22 9.17
CA ASP A 93 -13.46 6.92 9.13
C ASP A 93 -12.02 7.05 8.65
N PHE A 94 -11.07 6.76 9.54
CA PHE A 94 -9.67 6.64 9.19
C PHE A 94 -9.26 5.17 9.15
N LEU A 95 -8.79 4.73 8.00
CA LEU A 95 -8.40 3.37 7.73
C LEU A 95 -6.93 3.29 7.35
N VAL A 96 -6.23 2.31 7.91
CA VAL A 96 -4.90 1.91 7.46
C VAL A 96 -4.94 0.43 7.09
N GLU A 97 -4.45 0.13 5.90
CA GLU A 97 -4.38 -1.22 5.36
C GLU A 97 -2.92 -1.60 5.10
N PHE A 98 -2.48 -2.66 5.77
CA PHE A 98 -1.20 -3.32 5.51
C PHE A 98 -1.47 -4.56 4.68
N ARG A 99 -0.88 -4.67 3.51
CA ARG A 99 -0.99 -5.84 2.63
C ARG A 99 0.25 -6.71 2.75
N LYS A 100 0.03 -8.03 2.80
CA LYS A 100 1.11 -8.99 2.66
C LYS A 100 1.62 -8.93 1.24
N ASP A 101 2.92 -9.16 1.05
CA ASP A 101 3.43 -9.39 -0.30
C ASP A 101 2.89 -10.72 -0.82
N ILE A 102 1.88 -10.62 -1.68
CA ILE A 102 1.27 -11.78 -2.35
C ILE A 102 1.94 -12.06 -3.71
N TYR A 103 2.82 -11.18 -4.19
CA TYR A 103 3.48 -11.32 -5.48
C TYR A 103 4.83 -12.02 -5.34
N HIS A 104 4.84 -13.24 -4.79
CA HIS A 104 5.96 -14.16 -4.80
C HIS A 104 5.68 -15.35 -5.75
N GLU A 105 6.73 -16.01 -6.20
CA GLU A 105 6.66 -17.01 -7.26
C GLU A 105 5.67 -18.15 -6.98
N GLU A 106 5.65 -18.65 -5.74
CA GLU A 106 4.74 -19.72 -5.29
C GLU A 106 3.27 -19.30 -5.44
N TYR A 107 2.90 -18.13 -4.92
CA TYR A 107 1.52 -17.62 -5.01
C TYR A 107 1.10 -17.38 -6.46
N LEU A 108 1.99 -16.80 -7.28
CA LEU A 108 1.71 -16.56 -8.70
C LEU A 108 1.55 -17.86 -9.48
N THR A 109 2.28 -18.90 -9.11
CA THR A 109 2.13 -20.26 -9.67
C THR A 109 0.78 -20.87 -9.29
N ASP A 110 0.36 -20.73 -8.04
CA ASP A 110 -0.95 -21.21 -7.54
C ASP A 110 -2.13 -20.50 -8.24
N LEU A 111 -1.93 -19.26 -8.68
CA LEU A 111 -2.89 -18.53 -9.53
C LEU A 111 -2.96 -19.03 -10.97
N GLY A 112 -2.15 -20.03 -11.35
CA GLY A 112 -2.10 -20.61 -12.70
C GLY A 112 -1.36 -19.73 -13.71
N LEU A 113 -0.48 -18.85 -13.27
CA LEU A 113 0.35 -18.04 -14.15
C LEU A 113 1.50 -18.87 -14.74
N ASN A 114 1.81 -18.62 -16.01
CA ASN A 114 2.99 -19.22 -16.64
C ASN A 114 4.27 -18.46 -16.24
N GLN A 115 5.43 -19.08 -16.47
CA GLN A 115 6.74 -18.56 -16.07
C GLN A 115 7.03 -17.14 -16.65
N ARG A 116 6.56 -16.81 -17.85
CA ARG A 116 6.72 -15.47 -18.43
C ARG A 116 5.91 -14.42 -17.69
N GLN A 117 4.68 -14.77 -17.32
CA GLN A 117 3.80 -13.89 -16.54
C GLN A 117 4.34 -13.67 -15.12
N ILE A 118 4.80 -14.73 -14.46
CA ILE A 118 5.46 -14.66 -13.16
C ILE A 118 6.67 -13.73 -13.22
N LYS A 119 7.55 -13.94 -14.20
CA LYS A 119 8.74 -13.08 -14.40
C LYS A 119 8.38 -11.61 -14.63
N ALA A 120 7.31 -11.35 -15.37
CA ALA A 120 6.83 -9.98 -15.58
C ALA A 120 6.27 -9.34 -14.32
N VAL A 121 5.53 -10.08 -13.49
CA VAL A 121 5.02 -9.57 -12.20
C VAL A 121 6.17 -9.28 -11.23
N LEU A 122 7.16 -10.16 -11.14
CA LEU A 122 8.35 -9.94 -10.34
C LEU A 122 9.17 -8.73 -10.83
N PHE A 123 9.31 -8.56 -12.15
CA PHE A 123 9.93 -7.38 -12.74
C PHE A 123 9.16 -6.09 -12.40
N LEU A 124 7.82 -6.13 -12.49
CA LEU A 124 6.96 -5.01 -12.10
C LEU A 124 7.12 -4.62 -10.63
N LYS A 125 7.27 -5.60 -9.75
CA LYS A 125 7.52 -5.38 -8.32
C LYS A 125 8.82 -4.60 -8.08
N GLU A 126 9.87 -4.85 -8.86
CA GLU A 126 11.15 -4.18 -8.74
C GLU A 126 11.20 -2.83 -9.45
N LYS A 127 10.61 -2.73 -10.65
CA LYS A 127 10.73 -1.58 -11.54
C LYS A 127 9.53 -0.62 -11.48
N GLY A 128 8.40 -1.08 -10.92
CA GLY A 128 7.16 -0.32 -10.81
C GLY A 128 6.31 -0.30 -12.08
N LYS A 129 6.91 -0.46 -13.25
CA LYS A 129 6.19 -0.47 -14.54
C LYS A 129 6.85 -1.38 -15.55
N ILE A 130 6.08 -1.83 -16.54
CA ILE A 130 6.56 -2.61 -17.68
C ILE A 130 5.81 -2.19 -18.96
N THR A 131 6.52 -2.02 -20.05
CA THR A 131 5.96 -1.85 -21.38
C THR A 131 5.86 -3.20 -22.10
N ASN A 132 5.06 -3.27 -23.15
CA ASN A 132 5.03 -4.48 -23.98
C ASN A 132 6.42 -4.83 -24.52
N LYS A 133 7.21 -3.85 -24.92
CA LYS A 133 8.57 -4.06 -25.42
C LYS A 133 9.49 -4.67 -24.35
N GLU A 134 9.48 -4.14 -23.14
CA GLU A 134 10.23 -4.70 -22.01
C GLU A 134 9.77 -6.13 -21.68
N TYR A 135 8.45 -6.40 -21.75
CA TYR A 135 7.93 -7.76 -21.58
C TYR A 135 8.52 -8.74 -22.61
N GLN A 136 8.59 -8.32 -23.87
CA GLN A 136 9.21 -9.12 -24.94
C GLN A 136 10.69 -9.39 -24.65
N GLU A 137 11.43 -8.35 -24.25
CA GLU A 137 12.86 -8.42 -23.96
C GLU A 137 13.15 -9.37 -22.79
N ILE A 138 12.50 -9.21 -21.65
CA ILE A 138 12.73 -10.07 -20.47
C ILE A 138 12.35 -11.52 -20.68
N ASN A 139 11.38 -11.79 -21.56
CA ASN A 139 10.84 -13.13 -21.81
C ASN A 139 11.31 -13.75 -23.12
N ASN A 140 12.11 -13.04 -23.90
CA ASN A 140 12.54 -13.43 -25.25
C ASN A 140 11.35 -13.96 -26.10
N THR A 141 10.28 -13.15 -26.21
CA THR A 141 9.04 -13.55 -26.88
C THR A 141 8.58 -12.51 -27.90
N LEU A 142 7.59 -12.90 -28.73
CA LEU A 142 7.02 -12.04 -29.76
C LEU A 142 5.88 -11.16 -29.21
N ASP A 143 5.64 -10.03 -29.87
CA ASP A 143 4.60 -9.04 -29.52
C ASP A 143 3.22 -9.67 -29.24
N ARG A 144 2.75 -10.55 -30.14
CA ARG A 144 1.46 -11.24 -29.99
C ARG A 144 1.36 -12.07 -28.70
N THR A 145 2.46 -12.72 -28.31
CA THR A 145 2.51 -13.52 -27.07
C THR A 145 2.54 -12.61 -25.86
N ALA A 146 3.33 -11.53 -25.93
CA ALA A 146 3.41 -10.53 -24.88
C ALA A 146 2.05 -9.88 -24.60
N LEU A 147 1.32 -9.48 -25.65
CA LEU A 147 -0.02 -8.91 -25.52
C LEU A 147 -0.99 -9.88 -24.84
N ARG A 148 -1.05 -11.13 -25.29
CA ARG A 148 -1.93 -12.15 -24.70
C ARG A 148 -1.60 -12.42 -23.23
N ASP A 149 -0.31 -12.49 -22.89
CA ASP A 149 0.12 -12.75 -21.52
C ASP A 149 -0.20 -11.54 -20.60
N LEU A 150 -0.05 -10.30 -21.11
CA LEU A 150 -0.43 -9.08 -20.40
C LEU A 150 -1.96 -8.93 -20.27
N GLU A 151 -2.72 -9.28 -21.30
CA GLU A 151 -4.19 -9.32 -21.25
C GLU A 151 -4.67 -10.28 -20.15
N LYS A 152 -4.06 -11.46 -20.05
CA LYS A 152 -4.37 -12.40 -18.98
C LYS A 152 -4.11 -11.84 -17.59
N LEU A 153 -3.02 -11.11 -17.39
CA LEU A 153 -2.71 -10.44 -16.12
C LEU A 153 -3.70 -9.31 -15.80
N LEU A 154 -4.22 -8.60 -16.81
CA LEU A 154 -5.30 -7.61 -16.66
C LEU A 154 -6.63 -8.28 -16.27
N GLU A 155 -7.00 -9.39 -16.94
CA GLU A 155 -8.24 -10.13 -16.65
C GLU A 155 -8.33 -10.64 -15.22
N ILE A 156 -7.22 -11.07 -14.64
CA ILE A 156 -7.15 -11.55 -13.26
C ILE A 156 -6.80 -10.44 -12.26
N ASP A 157 -6.83 -9.20 -12.70
CA ASP A 157 -6.73 -7.99 -11.88
C ASP A 157 -5.41 -7.83 -11.10
N ILE A 158 -4.32 -8.45 -11.58
CA ILE A 158 -2.97 -8.31 -11.00
C ILE A 158 -2.29 -7.01 -11.45
N ILE A 159 -2.53 -6.61 -12.71
CA ILE A 159 -1.96 -5.40 -13.26
C ILE A 159 -3.06 -4.46 -13.76
N GLN A 160 -2.73 -3.19 -13.90
CA GLN A 160 -3.54 -2.20 -14.60
C GLN A 160 -2.76 -1.56 -15.74
N LYS A 161 -3.50 -1.16 -16.78
CA LYS A 161 -2.94 -0.49 -17.96
C LYS A 161 -3.01 1.03 -17.74
N VAL A 162 -1.90 1.71 -17.97
CA VAL A 162 -1.79 3.17 -17.85
C VAL A 162 -1.32 3.77 -19.18
N GLY A 163 -1.93 4.90 -19.54
CA GLY A 163 -1.62 5.62 -20.77
C GLY A 163 -2.26 5.03 -22.02
N GLU A 164 -2.03 5.69 -23.15
CA GLU A 164 -2.59 5.32 -24.46
C GLU A 164 -1.52 5.27 -25.55
N LYS A 165 -1.75 4.47 -26.57
CA LYS A 165 -0.92 4.34 -27.77
C LYS A 165 0.56 4.07 -27.43
N LYS A 166 1.49 4.91 -27.91
CA LYS A 166 2.93 4.75 -27.70
C LYS A 166 3.41 4.95 -26.24
N GLY A 167 2.57 5.57 -25.40
CA GLY A 167 2.86 5.81 -23.98
C GLY A 167 2.28 4.73 -23.04
N THR A 168 1.74 3.64 -23.57
CA THR A 168 1.14 2.57 -22.76
C THR A 168 2.18 1.79 -21.98
N TYR A 169 1.94 1.66 -20.68
CA TYR A 169 2.67 0.76 -19.80
C TYR A 169 1.70 0.06 -18.83
N TYR A 170 2.20 -0.89 -18.09
CA TYR A 170 1.45 -1.65 -17.10
C TYR A 170 2.12 -1.52 -15.75
N GLU A 171 1.34 -1.50 -14.68
CA GLU A 171 1.80 -1.47 -13.29
C GLU A 171 0.98 -2.43 -12.44
N ILE A 172 1.50 -2.81 -11.28
CA ILE A 172 0.75 -3.67 -10.35
C ILE A 172 -0.46 -2.90 -9.83
N LYS A 173 -1.61 -3.57 -9.83
CA LYS A 173 -2.83 -3.04 -9.22
C LYS A 173 -2.84 -3.37 -7.73
N PHE A 174 -2.81 -2.34 -6.91
CA PHE A 174 -2.86 -2.43 -5.45
C PHE A 174 -4.28 -2.20 -4.94
#